data_22639dff7793c5f3443310408e54def4
#
_entry.id   22639dff7793c5f3443310408e54def4
#
_cell.length_a   1.000
_cell.length_b   1.000
_cell.length_c   1.000
_cell.angle_alpha   90.00
_cell.angle_beta   90.00
_cell.angle_gamma   90.00
#
_symmetry.space_group_name_H-M   'P 1'
#
loop_
_entity.id
_entity.type
_entity.pdbx_description
1 polymer ?
#
loop_
_entity_poly.entity_id
_entity_poly.type
_entity_poly.pdbx_seq_one_letter_code
_entity_poly.pdbx_strand_id
1 'polypeptide(L)'
;MDIKKVLLLGGSGYVGTYIVNRLSQRGIEVTVPTRRRERTKALIIQPNVLMPEVNINAEGVLDELVRGQDAVINLVGILHSRDVELPYSKDFAAAHVELPRKIVAACKKAGVRRLVHMSALGANSRGPSEYLCSKGDGEAIVMAAQGDLEVTVFRPSVIFGLGDSFLTMFAGVLRKLPFFPLGFGHARFQPVWAADVADAFVDCLGDASTFGQVYDLVGPTVYTLRELVDYTAKLVGSTTRVIPLPEGLAYLQAGLMWLAPNPLMSPDNLRSMQVDNVCDGNCKLPPNWKPTPLEAVAPTYIAHKTPKGKLDGFRYRAGR
;
A
#
# COMPACT_ATOMS: atom_id res chain seq x y z
N MET A 1 5.06 -2.18 25.91
CA MET A 1 5.13 -0.71 25.79
C MET A 1 3.70 -0.17 25.78
N ASP A 2 3.38 0.84 26.57
CA ASP A 2 2.02 1.45 26.57
C ASP A 2 2.01 2.58 25.53
N ILE A 3 1.45 2.31 24.34
CA ILE A 3 1.40 3.25 23.22
C ILE A 3 0.08 4.00 23.26
N LYS A 4 0.13 5.31 23.46
CA LYS A 4 -1.04 6.21 23.52
C LYS A 4 -1.10 7.21 22.37
N LYS A 5 0.05 7.59 21.82
CA LYS A 5 0.17 8.61 20.75
C LYS A 5 0.98 8.08 19.59
N VAL A 6 0.39 8.09 18.40
CA VAL A 6 1.01 7.55 17.18
C VAL A 6 1.02 8.60 16.08
N LEU A 7 2.20 8.88 15.53
CA LEU A 7 2.33 9.61 14.27
C LEU A 7 2.20 8.62 13.10
N LEU A 8 1.20 8.81 12.24
CA LEU A 8 0.95 7.98 11.09
C LEU A 8 1.19 8.76 9.78
N LEU A 9 2.38 8.60 9.21
CA LEU A 9 2.73 9.17 7.92
C LEU A 9 2.11 8.35 6.78
N GLY A 10 1.37 9.02 5.89
CA GLY A 10 0.56 8.34 4.88
C GLY A 10 -0.80 7.84 5.38
N GLY A 11 -1.22 8.24 6.59
CA GLY A 11 -2.48 7.85 7.22
C GLY A 11 -3.74 8.27 6.45
N SER A 12 -3.66 9.31 5.62
CA SER A 12 -4.74 9.73 4.72
C SER A 12 -4.89 8.89 3.45
N GLY A 13 -3.97 7.94 3.23
CA GLY A 13 -4.00 7.01 2.10
C GLY A 13 -4.93 5.81 2.33
N TYR A 14 -5.00 4.92 1.33
CA TYR A 14 -5.86 3.74 1.33
C TYR A 14 -5.67 2.87 2.58
N VAL A 15 -4.48 2.29 2.78
CA VAL A 15 -4.20 1.43 3.94
C VAL A 15 -4.19 2.24 5.24
N GLY A 16 -3.73 3.49 5.17
CA GLY A 16 -3.69 4.38 6.31
C GLY A 16 -5.05 4.59 6.97
N THR A 17 -6.13 4.68 6.19
CA THR A 17 -7.49 4.83 6.74
C THR A 17 -7.92 3.63 7.56
N TYR A 18 -7.53 2.41 7.18
CA TYR A 18 -7.79 1.20 7.96
C TYR A 18 -7.01 1.21 9.27
N ILE A 19 -5.74 1.60 9.23
CA ILE A 19 -4.88 1.68 10.45
C ILE A 19 -5.40 2.77 11.39
N VAL A 20 -5.76 3.96 10.89
CA VAL A 20 -6.36 5.02 11.71
C VAL A 20 -7.61 4.52 12.43
N ASN A 21 -8.50 3.83 11.71
CA ASN A 21 -9.71 3.28 12.30
C ASN A 21 -9.41 2.27 13.43
N ARG A 22 -8.42 1.39 13.25
CA ARG A 22 -8.01 0.42 14.29
C ARG A 22 -7.39 1.11 15.50
N LEU A 23 -6.50 2.08 15.29
CA LEU A 23 -5.89 2.85 16.38
C LEU A 23 -6.93 3.63 17.17
N SER A 24 -7.85 4.31 16.46
CA SER A 24 -8.93 5.07 17.07
C SER A 24 -9.87 4.19 17.91
N GLN A 25 -10.23 3.00 17.42
CA GLN A 25 -11.03 2.02 18.16
C GLN A 25 -10.36 1.54 19.45
N ARG A 26 -9.02 1.57 19.51
CA ARG A 26 -8.23 1.25 20.71
C ARG A 26 -8.02 2.46 21.64
N GLY A 27 -8.60 3.60 21.33
CA GLY A 27 -8.46 4.83 22.12
C GLY A 27 -7.09 5.50 21.98
N ILE A 28 -6.29 5.12 20.97
CA ILE A 28 -4.98 5.70 20.70
C ILE A 28 -5.17 7.04 19.96
N GLU A 29 -4.47 8.07 20.40
CA GLU A 29 -4.42 9.37 19.74
C GLU A 29 -3.54 9.27 18.48
N VAL A 30 -4.07 9.66 17.31
CA VAL A 30 -3.40 9.51 16.02
C VAL A 30 -3.16 10.85 15.37
N THR A 31 -1.91 11.19 15.12
CA THR A 31 -1.54 12.36 14.31
C THR A 31 -1.33 11.93 12.87
N VAL A 32 -2.16 12.46 11.96
CA VAL A 32 -2.13 12.16 10.52
C VAL A 32 -1.81 13.43 9.73
N PRO A 33 -0.54 13.73 9.47
CA PRO A 33 -0.20 14.88 8.63
C PRO A 33 -0.68 14.66 7.19
N THR A 34 -1.27 15.69 6.60
CA THR A 34 -1.81 15.64 5.25
C THR A 34 -1.53 16.94 4.50
N ARG A 35 -1.42 16.89 3.18
CA ARG A 35 -1.31 18.09 2.32
C ARG A 35 -2.66 18.73 2.02
N ARG A 36 -3.76 17.98 2.18
CA ARG A 36 -5.13 18.42 1.88
C ARG A 36 -6.12 17.68 2.78
N ARG A 37 -6.49 18.30 3.88
CA ARG A 37 -7.39 17.73 4.89
C ARG A 37 -8.76 17.35 4.32
N GLU A 38 -9.25 18.11 3.37
CA GLU A 38 -10.59 17.93 2.77
C GLU A 38 -10.77 16.60 2.02
N ARG A 39 -9.67 15.97 1.59
CA ARG A 39 -9.71 14.68 0.87
C ARG A 39 -10.02 13.48 1.75
N THR A 40 -9.96 13.63 3.08
CA THR A 40 -10.10 12.56 4.07
C THR A 40 -11.17 12.86 5.11
N LYS A 41 -12.34 13.33 4.66
CA LYS A 41 -13.47 13.73 5.51
C LYS A 41 -13.87 12.67 6.53
N ALA A 42 -13.76 11.38 6.21
CA ALA A 42 -14.09 10.30 7.12
C ALA A 42 -13.18 10.20 8.35
N LEU A 43 -11.95 10.73 8.28
CA LEU A 43 -11.02 10.74 9.42
C LEU A 43 -11.21 11.97 10.32
N ILE A 44 -11.71 13.08 9.75
CA ILE A 44 -11.89 14.35 10.48
C ILE A 44 -12.92 14.21 11.62
N ILE A 45 -13.89 13.34 11.47
CA ILE A 45 -14.97 13.15 12.46
C ILE A 45 -14.56 12.26 13.63
N GLN A 46 -13.37 11.68 13.62
CA GLN A 46 -12.90 10.82 14.71
C GLN A 46 -12.30 11.67 15.85
N PRO A 47 -12.73 11.51 17.09
CA PRO A 47 -12.40 12.44 18.18
C PRO A 47 -10.93 12.41 18.60
N ASN A 48 -10.24 11.29 18.37
CA ASN A 48 -8.83 11.09 18.73
C ASN A 48 -7.88 11.15 17.52
N VAL A 49 -8.31 11.75 16.40
CA VAL A 49 -7.50 11.90 15.19
C VAL A 49 -7.18 13.39 14.95
N LEU A 50 -5.91 13.71 15.01
CA LEU A 50 -5.38 15.03 14.67
C LEU A 50 -4.87 15.03 13.23
N MET A 51 -5.30 16.00 12.43
CA MET A 51 -4.93 16.10 11.02
C MET A 51 -4.31 17.46 10.70
N PRO A 52 -3.03 17.69 11.04
CA PRO A 52 -2.34 18.90 10.66
C PRO A 52 -2.15 18.98 9.14
N GLU A 53 -2.47 20.13 8.55
CA GLU A 53 -2.25 20.38 7.13
C GLU A 53 -0.84 20.94 6.93
N VAL A 54 0.10 20.05 6.60
CA VAL A 54 1.52 20.36 6.50
C VAL A 54 2.20 19.59 5.38
N ASN A 55 3.33 20.13 4.91
CA ASN A 55 4.24 19.41 4.03
C ASN A 55 5.33 18.74 4.86
N ILE A 56 5.26 17.42 5.00
CA ILE A 56 6.24 16.62 5.76
C ILE A 56 7.67 16.68 5.21
N ASN A 57 7.86 17.13 3.97
CA ASN A 57 9.18 17.30 3.36
C ASN A 57 9.81 18.66 3.69
N ALA A 58 9.05 19.62 4.24
CA ALA A 58 9.58 20.91 4.66
C ALA A 58 10.52 20.75 5.85
N GLU A 59 11.52 21.61 5.93
CA GLU A 59 12.54 21.58 6.97
C GLU A 59 11.91 21.75 8.37
N GLY A 60 12.35 20.92 9.32
CA GLY A 60 11.90 20.96 10.71
C GLY A 60 10.52 20.34 10.99
N VAL A 61 9.65 20.19 9.97
CA VAL A 61 8.27 19.72 10.17
C VAL A 61 8.22 18.29 10.76
N LEU A 62 9.07 17.38 10.30
CA LEU A 62 9.13 16.02 10.85
C LEU A 62 9.58 16.01 12.31
N ASP A 63 10.54 16.86 12.68
CA ASP A 63 11.03 16.96 14.05
C ASP A 63 9.91 17.43 15.02
N GLU A 64 9.07 18.34 14.55
CA GLU A 64 7.92 18.83 15.33
C GLU A 64 6.83 17.75 15.44
N LEU A 65 6.52 17.05 14.35
CA LEU A 65 5.48 16.01 14.32
C LEU A 65 5.82 14.80 15.18
N VAL A 66 7.10 14.41 15.22
CA VAL A 66 7.58 13.25 15.98
C VAL A 66 7.66 13.55 17.47
N ARG A 67 7.85 14.79 17.87
CA ARG A 67 8.00 15.18 19.28
C ARG A 67 6.75 14.81 20.10
N GLY A 68 6.96 14.08 21.18
CA GLY A 68 5.88 13.67 22.11
C GLY A 68 5.00 12.54 21.59
N GLN A 69 5.39 11.86 20.52
CA GLN A 69 4.77 10.61 20.08
C GLN A 69 5.40 9.41 20.78
N ASP A 70 4.64 8.34 20.98
CA ASP A 70 5.15 7.07 21.50
C ASP A 70 5.67 6.18 20.38
N ALA A 71 5.06 6.28 19.18
CA ALA A 71 5.45 5.51 18.01
C ALA A 71 5.24 6.28 16.71
N VAL A 72 6.00 5.90 15.69
CA VAL A 72 5.86 6.39 14.31
C VAL A 72 5.56 5.22 13.39
N ILE A 73 4.53 5.38 12.54
CA ILE A 73 4.22 4.46 11.46
C ILE A 73 4.44 5.17 10.13
N ASN A 74 5.26 4.60 9.26
CA ASN A 74 5.51 5.12 7.91
C ASN A 74 4.89 4.22 6.85
N LEU A 75 3.85 4.73 6.18
CA LEU A 75 3.17 4.09 5.05
C LEU A 75 3.43 4.82 3.73
N VAL A 76 4.24 5.89 3.75
CA VAL A 76 4.44 6.71 2.55
C VAL A 76 5.15 5.89 1.48
N GLY A 77 4.55 5.88 0.30
CA GLY A 77 5.09 5.24 -0.89
C GLY A 77 4.33 5.71 -2.13
N ILE A 78 4.99 5.60 -3.28
CA ILE A 78 4.43 5.87 -4.60
C ILE A 78 4.64 4.64 -5.49
N LEU A 79 3.76 4.44 -6.48
CA LEU A 79 3.84 3.32 -7.42
C LEU A 79 4.31 3.74 -8.82
N HIS A 80 4.34 5.03 -9.08
CA HIS A 80 4.71 5.58 -10.38
C HIS A 80 5.55 6.83 -10.18
N SER A 81 6.55 6.99 -11.04
CA SER A 81 7.29 8.22 -11.26
C SER A 81 7.22 8.59 -12.73
N ARG A 82 7.34 9.87 -13.05
CA ARG A 82 7.44 10.36 -14.43
C ARG A 82 8.88 10.49 -14.89
N ASP A 83 9.80 10.61 -13.96
CA ASP A 83 11.21 10.65 -14.26
C ASP A 83 11.75 9.21 -14.34
N VAL A 84 12.66 8.96 -15.26
CA VAL A 84 13.39 7.70 -15.40
C VAL A 84 14.85 7.98 -15.14
N GLU A 85 15.38 7.43 -14.05
CA GLU A 85 16.79 7.60 -13.67
C GLU A 85 17.29 6.31 -13.00
N LEU A 86 18.54 5.92 -13.23
CA LEU A 86 19.12 4.75 -12.61
C LEU A 86 19.81 5.11 -11.29
N PRO A 87 19.67 4.29 -10.22
CA PRO A 87 18.91 3.02 -10.15
C PRO A 87 17.40 3.21 -10.00
N TYR A 88 16.92 4.42 -9.70
CA TYR A 88 15.51 4.82 -9.61
C TYR A 88 15.40 6.35 -9.64
N SER A 89 14.23 6.83 -10.03
CA SER A 89 13.92 8.24 -10.19
C SER A 89 13.99 9.03 -8.88
N LYS A 90 14.11 10.36 -9.00
CA LYS A 90 14.12 11.28 -7.85
C LYS A 90 12.86 11.19 -6.99
N ASP A 91 11.70 10.94 -7.61
CA ASP A 91 10.44 10.77 -6.86
C ASP A 91 10.48 9.52 -5.99
N PHE A 92 10.97 8.39 -6.53
CA PHE A 92 11.16 7.17 -5.76
C PHE A 92 12.22 7.36 -4.66
N ALA A 93 13.35 8.02 -4.98
CA ALA A 93 14.37 8.35 -3.98
C ALA A 93 13.78 9.16 -2.84
N ALA A 94 13.06 10.23 -3.15
CA ALA A 94 12.47 11.12 -2.14
C ALA A 94 11.46 10.40 -1.23
N ALA A 95 10.57 9.56 -1.82
CA ALA A 95 9.50 8.91 -1.08
C ALA A 95 9.98 7.66 -0.30
N HIS A 96 10.86 6.85 -0.90
CA HIS A 96 11.19 5.52 -0.38
C HIS A 96 12.53 5.46 0.35
N VAL A 97 13.45 6.42 0.12
CA VAL A 97 14.81 6.42 0.67
C VAL A 97 15.04 7.61 1.58
N GLU A 98 14.88 8.83 1.07
CA GLU A 98 15.18 10.04 1.83
C GLU A 98 14.17 10.30 2.95
N LEU A 99 12.88 10.07 2.71
CA LEU A 99 11.87 10.22 3.75
C LEU A 99 12.08 9.23 4.92
N PRO A 100 12.27 7.92 4.71
CA PRO A 100 12.65 6.99 5.78
C PRO A 100 13.90 7.43 6.55
N ARG A 101 14.94 7.94 5.87
CA ARG A 101 16.15 8.46 6.51
C ARG A 101 15.85 9.64 7.44
N LYS A 102 15.03 10.59 6.97
CA LYS A 102 14.59 11.73 7.78
C LYS A 102 13.74 11.31 8.99
N ILE A 103 12.85 10.32 8.80
CA ILE A 103 12.04 9.78 9.90
C ILE A 103 12.92 9.14 10.97
N VAL A 104 13.89 8.30 10.59
CA VAL A 104 14.84 7.70 11.52
C VAL A 104 15.59 8.77 12.30
N ALA A 105 16.10 9.80 11.62
CA ALA A 105 16.82 10.90 12.26
C ALA A 105 15.92 11.68 13.23
N ALA A 106 14.67 12.00 12.86
CA ALA A 106 13.72 12.70 13.71
C ALA A 106 13.33 11.86 14.93
N CYS A 107 13.13 10.54 14.77
CA CYS A 107 12.85 9.63 15.89
C CYS A 107 14.01 9.61 16.89
N LYS A 108 15.25 9.45 16.43
CA LYS A 108 16.45 9.48 17.29
C LYS A 108 16.56 10.81 18.03
N LYS A 109 16.39 11.92 17.35
CA LYS A 109 16.45 13.28 17.93
C LYS A 109 15.39 13.53 19.00
N ALA A 110 14.18 13.02 18.77
CA ALA A 110 13.04 13.19 19.70
C ALA A 110 12.98 12.14 20.82
N GLY A 111 13.82 11.09 20.78
CA GLY A 111 13.81 9.98 21.72
C GLY A 111 12.63 9.01 21.53
N VAL A 112 11.96 9.05 20.37
CA VAL A 112 10.89 8.12 20.01
C VAL A 112 11.51 6.83 19.48
N ARG A 113 11.36 5.73 20.23
CA ARG A 113 12.06 4.49 19.92
C ARG A 113 11.30 3.58 18.95
N ARG A 114 9.96 3.60 18.97
CA ARG A 114 9.13 2.68 18.19
C ARG A 114 8.88 3.17 16.77
N LEU A 115 9.36 2.45 15.76
CA LEU A 115 9.15 2.74 14.33
C LEU A 115 8.62 1.51 13.60
N VAL A 116 7.46 1.65 12.93
CA VAL A 116 6.89 0.62 12.06
C VAL A 116 6.90 1.12 10.61
N HIS A 117 7.43 0.32 9.70
CA HIS A 117 7.63 0.73 8.31
C HIS A 117 6.95 -0.23 7.33
N MET A 118 6.28 0.33 6.32
CA MET A 118 5.73 -0.42 5.20
C MET A 118 6.74 -0.49 4.05
N SER A 119 7.29 -1.67 3.83
CA SER A 119 8.06 -2.02 2.65
C SER A 119 7.15 -2.63 1.56
N ALA A 120 7.62 -3.56 0.77
CA ALA A 120 6.82 -4.30 -0.21
C ALA A 120 7.37 -5.73 -0.34
N LEU A 121 6.51 -6.69 -0.59
CA LEU A 121 6.94 -8.06 -0.90
C LEU A 121 7.80 -8.05 -2.17
N GLY A 122 8.97 -8.68 -2.12
CA GLY A 122 9.95 -8.64 -3.20
C GLY A 122 10.86 -7.39 -3.21
N ALA A 123 10.76 -6.47 -2.22
CA ALA A 123 11.66 -5.33 -2.08
C ALA A 123 13.12 -5.80 -2.00
N ASN A 124 13.96 -5.29 -2.92
CA ASN A 124 15.36 -5.68 -3.04
C ASN A 124 16.15 -4.60 -3.78
N SER A 125 17.24 -4.12 -3.22
CA SER A 125 18.13 -3.09 -3.80
C SER A 125 18.67 -3.44 -5.19
N ARG A 126 18.60 -4.72 -5.60
CA ARG A 126 18.96 -5.24 -6.92
C ARG A 126 17.76 -5.82 -7.66
N GLY A 127 16.55 -5.39 -7.34
CA GLY A 127 15.31 -5.83 -7.97
C GLY A 127 15.19 -5.41 -9.43
N PRO A 128 14.24 -5.97 -10.19
CA PRO A 128 14.10 -5.70 -11.62
C PRO A 128 13.43 -4.34 -11.92
N SER A 129 12.86 -3.67 -10.94
CA SER A 129 12.15 -2.41 -11.09
C SER A 129 12.69 -1.33 -10.17
N GLU A 130 12.55 -0.07 -10.59
CA GLU A 130 12.90 1.10 -9.77
C GLU A 130 12.13 1.10 -8.43
N TYR A 131 10.85 0.72 -8.48
CA TYR A 131 10.01 0.58 -7.31
C TYR A 131 10.60 -0.41 -6.30
N LEU A 132 10.91 -1.64 -6.71
CA LEU A 132 11.44 -2.66 -5.82
C LEU A 132 12.84 -2.31 -5.30
N CYS A 133 13.70 -1.69 -6.13
CA CYS A 133 15.01 -1.21 -5.72
C CYS A 133 14.90 -0.15 -4.63
N SER A 134 14.12 0.90 -4.87
CA SER A 134 13.97 2.00 -3.91
C SER A 134 13.29 1.55 -2.61
N LYS A 135 12.35 0.61 -2.66
CA LYS A 135 11.73 0.01 -1.46
C LYS A 135 12.77 -0.80 -0.66
N GLY A 136 13.64 -1.56 -1.34
CA GLY A 136 14.72 -2.31 -0.71
C GLY A 136 15.72 -1.42 0.00
N ASP A 137 16.13 -0.32 -0.63
CA ASP A 137 17.06 0.65 -0.02
C ASP A 137 16.43 1.37 1.17
N GLY A 138 15.16 1.76 1.08
CA GLY A 138 14.44 2.36 2.20
C GLY A 138 14.29 1.42 3.39
N GLU A 139 13.99 0.16 3.13
CA GLU A 139 13.93 -0.88 4.15
C GLU A 139 15.30 -1.07 4.84
N ALA A 140 16.37 -1.14 4.06
CA ALA A 140 17.73 -1.27 4.60
C ALA A 140 18.08 -0.10 5.54
N ILE A 141 17.72 1.14 5.19
CA ILE A 141 17.93 2.32 6.03
C ILE A 141 17.18 2.19 7.36
N VAL A 142 15.92 1.76 7.31
CA VAL A 142 15.10 1.61 8.52
C VAL A 142 15.63 0.49 9.40
N MET A 143 16.00 -0.65 8.82
CA MET A 143 16.57 -1.80 9.55
C MET A 143 17.94 -1.50 10.14
N ALA A 144 18.77 -0.68 9.48
CA ALA A 144 20.06 -0.25 10.01
C ALA A 144 19.92 0.63 11.27
N ALA A 145 18.74 1.17 11.54
CA ALA A 145 18.46 1.92 12.78
C ALA A 145 18.11 1.03 13.98
N GLN A 146 18.04 -0.28 13.78
CA GLN A 146 17.80 -1.22 14.88
C GLN A 146 18.92 -1.15 15.91
N GLY A 147 18.56 -1.19 17.18
CA GLY A 147 19.45 -0.95 18.31
C GLY A 147 19.27 0.46 18.90
N ASP A 148 19.19 1.49 18.06
CA ASP A 148 18.75 2.82 18.48
C ASP A 148 17.23 2.92 18.51
N LEU A 149 16.54 2.28 17.56
CA LEU A 149 15.09 2.21 17.44
C LEU A 149 14.60 0.76 17.49
N GLU A 150 13.39 0.59 17.99
CA GLU A 150 12.64 -0.66 18.01
C GLU A 150 11.83 -0.74 16.71
N VAL A 151 12.46 -1.26 15.67
CA VAL A 151 11.92 -1.26 14.31
C VAL A 151 11.12 -2.53 14.03
N THR A 152 9.98 -2.42 13.32
CA THR A 152 9.32 -3.53 12.63
C THR A 152 9.04 -3.12 11.20
N VAL A 153 9.35 -4.00 10.25
CA VAL A 153 9.06 -3.80 8.84
C VAL A 153 8.04 -4.81 8.36
N PHE A 154 7.05 -4.34 7.62
CA PHE A 154 6.09 -5.20 6.93
C PHE A 154 6.26 -5.08 5.42
N ARG A 155 6.27 -6.24 4.75
CA ARG A 155 6.34 -6.41 3.29
C ARG A 155 5.03 -6.98 2.78
N PRO A 156 4.02 -6.16 2.52
CA PRO A 156 2.76 -6.66 1.96
C PRO A 156 2.90 -7.08 0.50
N SER A 157 2.20 -8.14 0.12
CA SER A 157 1.80 -8.42 -1.25
C SER A 157 0.78 -7.36 -1.71
N VAL A 158 0.19 -7.52 -2.90
CA VAL A 158 -0.85 -6.60 -3.37
C VAL A 158 -2.00 -6.54 -2.37
N ILE A 159 -2.34 -5.32 -1.92
CA ILE A 159 -3.37 -5.11 -0.89
C ILE A 159 -4.71 -4.86 -1.56
N PHE A 160 -5.75 -5.61 -1.15
CA PHE A 160 -7.11 -5.46 -1.64
C PHE A 160 -8.10 -5.06 -0.54
N GLY A 161 -9.24 -4.49 -0.91
CA GLY A 161 -10.31 -4.08 0.00
C GLY A 161 -11.02 -2.80 -0.46
N LEU A 162 -12.00 -2.37 0.29
CA LEU A 162 -12.77 -1.17 -0.04
C LEU A 162 -11.85 0.06 -0.17
N GLY A 163 -11.79 0.63 -1.36
CA GLY A 163 -10.92 1.78 -1.68
C GLY A 163 -9.61 1.40 -2.34
N ASP A 164 -9.36 0.10 -2.63
CA ASP A 164 -8.19 -0.30 -3.40
C ASP A 164 -8.19 0.27 -4.82
N SER A 165 -7.01 0.41 -5.40
CA SER A 165 -6.85 0.78 -6.79
C SER A 165 -6.68 -0.43 -7.72
N PHE A 166 -6.37 -1.61 -7.19
CA PHE A 166 -6.01 -2.77 -7.99
C PHE A 166 -7.24 -3.49 -8.56
N LEU A 167 -8.07 -4.12 -7.72
CA LEU A 167 -9.27 -4.81 -8.20
C LEU A 167 -10.34 -3.83 -8.69
N THR A 168 -10.44 -2.66 -8.05
CA THR A 168 -11.38 -1.60 -8.47
C THR A 168 -11.05 -1.06 -9.86
N MET A 169 -9.77 -0.95 -10.23
CA MET A 169 -9.33 -0.57 -11.58
C MET A 169 -9.80 -1.61 -12.60
N PHE A 170 -9.52 -2.89 -12.38
CA PHE A 170 -9.99 -3.96 -13.27
C PHE A 170 -11.52 -3.97 -13.38
N ALA A 171 -12.22 -3.86 -12.26
CA ALA A 171 -13.68 -3.77 -12.26
C ALA A 171 -14.19 -2.60 -13.13
N GLY A 172 -13.54 -1.44 -13.05
CA GLY A 172 -13.89 -0.26 -13.85
C GLY A 172 -13.69 -0.45 -15.36
N VAL A 173 -12.60 -1.08 -15.76
CA VAL A 173 -12.26 -1.36 -17.16
C VAL A 173 -13.15 -2.47 -17.72
N LEU A 174 -13.30 -3.58 -16.98
CA LEU A 174 -14.07 -4.75 -17.41
C LEU A 174 -15.58 -4.48 -17.55
N ARG A 175 -16.12 -3.46 -16.88
CA ARG A 175 -17.51 -3.00 -17.09
C ARG A 175 -17.75 -2.24 -18.39
N LYS A 176 -16.67 -1.73 -19.01
CA LYS A 176 -16.79 -0.78 -20.13
C LYS A 176 -16.31 -1.34 -21.46
N LEU A 177 -15.36 -2.25 -21.43
CA LEU A 177 -14.68 -2.74 -22.63
C LEU A 177 -15.12 -4.16 -22.98
N PRO A 178 -15.40 -4.45 -24.27
CA PRO A 178 -15.72 -5.83 -24.71
C PRO A 178 -14.48 -6.72 -24.75
N PHE A 179 -13.28 -6.13 -24.83
CA PHE A 179 -11.99 -6.82 -24.84
C PHE A 179 -11.04 -6.16 -23.85
N PHE A 180 -10.25 -6.98 -23.17
CA PHE A 180 -9.21 -6.51 -22.25
C PHE A 180 -7.88 -7.18 -22.60
N PRO A 181 -6.94 -6.46 -23.24
CA PRO A 181 -5.60 -6.97 -23.48
C PRO A 181 -4.81 -6.99 -22.18
N LEU A 182 -4.31 -8.18 -21.79
CA LEU A 182 -3.61 -8.42 -20.54
C LEU A 182 -2.19 -8.91 -20.80
N GLY A 183 -1.19 -8.07 -20.49
CA GLY A 183 0.21 -8.48 -20.39
C GLY A 183 0.52 -9.15 -19.05
N PHE A 184 1.55 -9.99 -19.03
CA PHE A 184 2.01 -10.66 -17.79
C PHE A 184 0.92 -11.43 -17.03
N GLY A 185 -0.08 -11.97 -17.73
CA GLY A 185 -1.19 -12.70 -17.12
C GLY A 185 -0.77 -13.91 -16.27
N HIS A 186 0.44 -14.42 -16.43
CA HIS A 186 1.03 -15.51 -15.67
C HIS A 186 1.69 -15.07 -14.36
N ALA A 187 1.96 -13.77 -14.17
CA ALA A 187 2.57 -13.24 -12.94
C ALA A 187 1.71 -13.61 -11.72
N ARG A 188 2.34 -14.11 -10.67
CA ARG A 188 1.66 -14.61 -9.48
C ARG A 188 1.61 -13.57 -8.38
N PHE A 189 0.47 -13.51 -7.70
CA PHE A 189 0.19 -12.63 -6.57
C PHE A 189 -0.44 -13.42 -5.43
N GLN A 190 -0.23 -12.96 -4.21
CA GLN A 190 -0.85 -13.53 -3.01
C GLN A 190 -1.57 -12.41 -2.23
N PRO A 191 -2.72 -11.91 -2.75
CA PRO A 191 -3.37 -10.70 -2.27
C PRO A 191 -3.71 -10.76 -0.79
N VAL A 192 -3.46 -9.68 -0.06
CA VAL A 192 -3.74 -9.54 1.37
C VAL A 192 -4.81 -8.48 1.62
N TRP A 193 -5.73 -8.74 2.56
CA TRP A 193 -6.78 -7.78 2.89
C TRP A 193 -6.24 -6.60 3.71
N ALA A 194 -6.67 -5.38 3.36
CA ALA A 194 -6.21 -4.14 4.01
C ALA A 194 -6.52 -4.10 5.52
N ALA A 195 -7.58 -4.76 5.98
CA ALA A 195 -7.86 -4.82 7.41
C ALA A 195 -6.90 -5.75 8.16
N ASP A 196 -6.52 -6.89 7.56
CA ASP A 196 -5.51 -7.79 8.14
C ASP A 196 -4.15 -7.08 8.22
N VAL A 197 -3.79 -6.31 7.17
CA VAL A 197 -2.60 -5.45 7.19
C VAL A 197 -2.68 -4.44 8.33
N ALA A 198 -3.82 -3.78 8.51
CA ALA A 198 -4.01 -2.80 9.57
C ALA A 198 -3.90 -3.44 10.96
N ASP A 199 -4.47 -4.62 11.15
CA ASP A 199 -4.37 -5.36 12.41
C ASP A 199 -2.91 -5.71 12.72
N ALA A 200 -2.11 -6.18 11.74
CA ALA A 200 -0.67 -6.44 11.92
C ALA A 200 0.11 -5.20 12.36
N PHE A 201 -0.16 -4.04 11.73
CA PHE A 201 0.49 -2.78 12.07
C PHE A 201 0.15 -2.28 13.48
N VAL A 202 -1.06 -2.51 13.93
CA VAL A 202 -1.52 -2.03 15.24
C VAL A 202 -1.14 -3.00 16.35
N ASP A 203 -1.23 -4.31 16.12
CA ASP A 203 -0.87 -5.34 17.08
C ASP A 203 0.62 -5.33 17.42
N CYS A 204 1.48 -5.06 16.44
CA CYS A 204 2.93 -5.03 16.64
C CYS A 204 3.42 -3.84 17.48
N LEU A 205 2.62 -2.79 17.68
CA LEU A 205 3.09 -1.55 18.32
C LEU A 205 3.63 -1.78 19.73
N GLY A 206 2.94 -2.57 20.55
CA GLY A 206 3.33 -2.88 21.91
C GLY A 206 4.04 -4.23 22.08
N ASP A 207 4.15 -5.01 21.01
CA ASP A 207 4.70 -6.38 21.07
C ASP A 207 6.21 -6.38 20.82
N ALA A 208 6.97 -6.55 21.90
CA ALA A 208 8.44 -6.60 21.87
C ALA A 208 9.00 -7.76 21.02
N SER A 209 8.24 -8.84 20.81
CA SER A 209 8.66 -9.97 19.96
C SER A 209 8.81 -9.58 18.48
N THR A 210 8.20 -8.47 18.08
CA THR A 210 8.24 -7.94 16.72
C THR A 210 9.39 -6.96 16.47
N PHE A 211 10.11 -6.57 17.50
CA PHE A 211 11.21 -5.60 17.38
C PHE A 211 12.40 -6.20 16.62
N GLY A 212 12.93 -5.44 15.69
CA GLY A 212 13.99 -5.88 14.80
C GLY A 212 13.56 -6.91 13.77
N GLN A 213 12.27 -7.07 13.54
CA GLN A 213 11.75 -8.10 12.63
C GLN A 213 11.24 -7.50 11.33
N VAL A 214 11.38 -8.32 10.27
CA VAL A 214 10.77 -8.09 8.97
C VAL A 214 9.76 -9.20 8.74
N TYR A 215 8.51 -8.84 8.43
CA TYR A 215 7.43 -9.79 8.19
C TYR A 215 6.82 -9.59 6.81
N ASP A 216 6.51 -10.69 6.15
CA ASP A 216 5.78 -10.70 4.89
C ASP A 216 4.28 -10.81 5.18
N LEU A 217 3.48 -9.91 4.57
CA LEU A 217 2.03 -9.92 4.73
C LEU A 217 1.41 -10.45 3.44
N VAL A 218 0.97 -11.70 3.46
CA VAL A 218 0.40 -12.39 2.30
C VAL A 218 -0.96 -12.98 2.65
N GLY A 219 -1.83 -13.10 1.65
CA GLY A 219 -3.12 -13.77 1.79
C GLY A 219 -2.99 -15.30 1.82
N PRO A 220 -4.11 -16.02 1.98
CA PRO A 220 -4.09 -17.47 2.09
C PRO A 220 -3.89 -18.19 0.75
N THR A 221 -4.15 -17.54 -0.38
CA THR A 221 -4.19 -18.15 -1.70
C THR A 221 -3.36 -17.36 -2.71
N VAL A 222 -2.63 -18.08 -3.55
CA VAL A 222 -1.88 -17.55 -4.68
C VAL A 222 -2.76 -17.56 -5.93
N TYR A 223 -2.74 -16.44 -6.68
CA TYR A 223 -3.45 -16.29 -7.95
C TYR A 223 -2.50 -15.78 -9.02
N THR A 224 -2.71 -16.18 -10.25
CA THR A 224 -2.16 -15.47 -11.40
C THR A 224 -2.90 -14.14 -11.62
N LEU A 225 -2.27 -13.18 -12.28
CA LEU A 225 -2.93 -11.93 -12.67
C LEU A 225 -4.17 -12.22 -13.52
N ARG A 226 -4.10 -13.23 -14.40
CA ARG A 226 -5.22 -13.67 -15.22
C ARG A 226 -6.39 -14.13 -14.37
N GLU A 227 -6.17 -14.96 -13.36
CA GLU A 227 -7.22 -15.46 -12.46
C GLU A 227 -7.86 -14.31 -11.66
N LEU A 228 -7.07 -13.32 -11.19
CA LEU A 228 -7.61 -12.14 -10.52
C LEU A 228 -8.50 -11.29 -11.44
N VAL A 229 -8.10 -11.13 -12.70
CA VAL A 229 -8.90 -10.40 -13.70
C VAL A 229 -10.18 -11.16 -14.04
N ASP A 230 -10.09 -12.47 -14.28
CA ASP A 230 -11.24 -13.33 -14.58
C ASP A 230 -12.22 -13.41 -13.39
N TYR A 231 -11.70 -13.48 -12.16
CA TYR A 231 -12.51 -13.42 -10.93
C TYR A 231 -13.23 -12.07 -10.82
N THR A 232 -12.52 -10.97 -11.06
CA THR A 232 -13.11 -9.63 -11.05
C THR A 232 -14.20 -9.49 -12.11
N ALA A 233 -13.98 -10.02 -13.32
CA ALA A 233 -14.98 -10.03 -14.39
C ALA A 233 -16.27 -10.76 -13.96
N LYS A 234 -16.14 -11.92 -13.30
CA LYS A 234 -17.29 -12.66 -12.74
C LYS A 234 -18.04 -11.84 -11.70
N LEU A 235 -17.33 -11.18 -10.78
CA LEU A 235 -17.95 -10.36 -9.73
C LEU A 235 -18.75 -9.17 -10.28
N VAL A 236 -18.25 -8.54 -11.35
CA VAL A 236 -18.95 -7.39 -11.98
C VAL A 236 -19.99 -7.83 -13.02
N GLY A 237 -20.12 -9.12 -13.29
CA GLY A 237 -21.03 -9.64 -14.32
C GLY A 237 -20.63 -9.26 -15.75
N SER A 238 -19.33 -9.10 -15.99
CA SER A 238 -18.80 -8.73 -17.28
C SER A 238 -18.62 -9.93 -18.22
N THR A 239 -18.89 -9.72 -19.50
CA THR A 239 -18.62 -10.67 -20.59
C THR A 239 -17.34 -10.32 -21.37
N THR A 240 -16.53 -9.40 -20.84
CA THR A 240 -15.26 -8.97 -21.45
C THR A 240 -14.34 -10.17 -21.71
N ARG A 241 -13.84 -10.27 -22.93
CA ARG A 241 -12.83 -11.28 -23.29
C ARG A 241 -11.44 -10.77 -22.94
N VAL A 242 -10.75 -11.47 -22.06
CA VAL A 242 -9.35 -11.19 -21.70
C VAL A 242 -8.45 -11.82 -22.76
N ILE A 243 -7.67 -11.00 -23.46
CA ILE A 243 -6.76 -11.40 -24.54
C ILE A 243 -5.34 -11.33 -24.03
N PRO A 244 -4.57 -12.44 -24.03
CA PRO A 244 -3.17 -12.39 -23.61
C PRO A 244 -2.35 -11.54 -24.60
N LEU A 245 -1.51 -10.65 -24.05
CA LEU A 245 -0.56 -9.87 -24.85
C LEU A 245 0.84 -10.49 -24.77
N PRO A 246 1.55 -10.62 -25.88
CA PRO A 246 2.99 -10.82 -25.89
C PRO A 246 3.72 -9.73 -25.12
N GLU A 247 4.85 -10.06 -24.50
CA GLU A 247 5.59 -9.17 -23.61
C GLU A 247 5.93 -7.83 -24.26
N GLY A 248 6.44 -7.82 -25.51
CA GLY A 248 6.77 -6.57 -26.21
C GLY A 248 5.57 -5.64 -26.41
N LEU A 249 4.38 -6.20 -26.70
CA LEU A 249 3.15 -5.42 -26.82
C LEU A 249 2.64 -4.94 -25.47
N ALA A 250 2.88 -5.71 -24.39
CA ALA A 250 2.55 -5.28 -23.04
C ALA A 250 3.39 -4.06 -22.61
N TYR A 251 4.68 -4.03 -22.93
CA TYR A 251 5.53 -2.86 -22.67
C TYR A 251 5.11 -1.64 -23.52
N LEU A 252 4.74 -1.83 -24.78
CA LEU A 252 4.21 -0.76 -25.62
C LEU A 252 2.91 -0.19 -25.02
N GLN A 253 1.98 -1.06 -24.61
CA GLN A 253 0.73 -0.67 -23.94
C GLN A 253 1.01 0.12 -22.67
N ALA A 254 1.89 -0.36 -21.79
CA ALA A 254 2.25 0.30 -20.56
C ALA A 254 2.91 1.68 -20.80
N GLY A 255 3.76 1.79 -21.83
CA GLY A 255 4.36 3.05 -22.25
C GLY A 255 3.33 4.07 -22.70
N LEU A 256 2.33 3.65 -23.49
CA LEU A 256 1.22 4.53 -23.90
C LEU A 256 0.34 4.94 -22.70
N MET A 257 0.05 4.01 -21.78
CA MET A 257 -0.74 4.30 -20.58
C MET A 257 0.00 5.23 -19.63
N TRP A 258 1.35 5.16 -19.58
CA TRP A 258 2.18 6.01 -18.74
C TRP A 258 2.14 7.49 -19.14
N LEU A 259 1.82 7.81 -20.41
CA LEU A 259 1.63 9.19 -20.86
C LEU A 259 0.36 9.85 -20.32
N ALA A 260 -0.58 9.08 -19.76
CA ALA A 260 -1.81 9.62 -19.19
C ALA A 260 -1.51 10.43 -17.88
N PRO A 261 -2.33 11.45 -17.55
CA PRO A 261 -2.16 12.24 -16.33
C PRO A 261 -2.17 11.40 -15.03
N ASN A 262 -2.97 10.33 -15.01
CA ASN A 262 -3.02 9.33 -13.95
C ASN A 262 -2.82 7.95 -14.58
N PRO A 263 -1.58 7.48 -14.72
CA PRO A 263 -1.31 6.22 -15.40
C PRO A 263 -1.89 5.05 -14.61
N LEU A 264 -2.60 4.16 -15.32
CA LEU A 264 -3.10 2.91 -14.73
C LEU A 264 -1.98 1.87 -14.61
N MET A 265 -0.97 1.96 -15.45
CA MET A 265 0.18 1.07 -15.53
C MET A 265 1.38 1.81 -16.10
N SER A 266 2.57 1.44 -15.66
CA SER A 266 3.84 1.94 -16.18
C SER A 266 4.74 0.77 -16.61
N PRO A 267 5.76 1.00 -17.44
CA PRO A 267 6.75 -0.03 -17.75
C PRO A 267 7.44 -0.59 -16.50
N ASP A 268 7.62 0.22 -15.47
CA ASP A 268 8.20 -0.22 -14.18
C ASP A 268 7.32 -1.21 -13.44
N ASN A 269 5.99 -1.08 -13.53
CA ASN A 269 5.08 -2.09 -12.98
C ASN A 269 5.23 -3.44 -13.68
N LEU A 270 5.46 -3.46 -15.01
CA LEU A 270 5.71 -4.70 -15.73
C LEU A 270 7.04 -5.33 -15.33
N ARG A 271 8.09 -4.51 -15.10
CA ARG A 271 9.36 -5.01 -14.55
C ARG A 271 9.17 -5.63 -13.17
N SER A 272 8.35 -5.01 -12.30
CA SER A 272 8.01 -5.59 -11.00
C SER A 272 7.34 -6.95 -11.11
N MET A 273 6.56 -7.19 -12.18
CA MET A 273 5.88 -8.47 -12.45
C MET A 273 6.80 -9.57 -13.00
N GLN A 274 8.07 -9.27 -13.27
CA GLN A 274 9.07 -10.31 -13.60
C GLN A 274 9.45 -11.16 -12.38
N VAL A 275 9.12 -10.69 -11.18
CA VAL A 275 9.26 -11.43 -9.92
C VAL A 275 7.87 -11.68 -9.36
N ASP A 276 7.61 -12.93 -8.98
CA ASP A 276 6.35 -13.28 -8.34
C ASP A 276 6.15 -12.55 -7.01
N ASN A 277 4.96 -12.04 -6.80
CA ASN A 277 4.58 -11.34 -5.57
C ASN A 277 3.87 -12.29 -4.61
N VAL A 278 4.58 -13.37 -4.25
CA VAL A 278 4.08 -14.49 -3.44
C VAL A 278 5.08 -14.90 -2.36
N CYS A 279 4.60 -15.59 -1.35
CA CYS A 279 5.45 -16.32 -0.41
C CYS A 279 5.96 -17.61 -1.06
N ASP A 280 7.25 -17.74 -1.21
CA ASP A 280 7.93 -18.90 -1.82
C ASP A 280 8.34 -20.00 -0.81
N GLY A 281 7.76 -19.96 0.39
CA GLY A 281 8.07 -20.90 1.48
C GLY A 281 9.11 -20.36 2.48
N ASN A 282 9.82 -19.29 2.19
CA ASN A 282 10.80 -18.65 3.09
C ASN A 282 10.28 -17.39 3.77
N CYS A 283 8.98 -17.11 3.69
CA CYS A 283 8.39 -15.93 4.31
C CYS A 283 8.35 -16.03 5.82
N LYS A 284 8.65 -14.92 6.46
CA LYS A 284 8.41 -14.73 7.87
C LYS A 284 7.08 -14.04 8.10
N LEU A 285 6.10 -14.77 8.59
CA LEU A 285 4.77 -14.22 8.87
C LEU A 285 4.70 -13.64 10.30
N PRO A 286 3.84 -12.64 10.54
CA PRO A 286 3.61 -12.13 11.90
C PRO A 286 3.10 -13.24 12.86
N PRO A 287 3.29 -13.09 14.16
CA PRO A 287 2.70 -13.99 15.14
C PRO A 287 1.19 -14.11 14.94
N ASN A 288 0.65 -15.33 15.01
CA ASN A 288 -0.78 -15.62 14.84
C ASN A 288 -1.42 -15.14 13.52
N TRP A 289 -0.63 -14.99 12.46
CA TRP A 289 -1.12 -14.53 11.16
C TRP A 289 -2.21 -15.44 10.61
N LYS A 290 -3.41 -14.90 10.39
CA LYS A 290 -4.59 -15.59 9.84
C LYS A 290 -5.24 -14.70 8.79
N PRO A 291 -4.72 -14.68 7.57
CA PRO A 291 -5.21 -13.77 6.54
C PRO A 291 -6.59 -14.17 6.02
N THR A 292 -7.40 -13.17 5.74
CA THR A 292 -8.76 -13.31 5.22
C THR A 292 -8.73 -13.62 3.72
N PRO A 293 -9.48 -14.63 3.23
CA PRO A 293 -9.55 -14.96 1.81
C PRO A 293 -10.14 -13.81 0.96
N LEU A 294 -9.64 -13.70 -0.28
CA LEU A 294 -10.13 -12.72 -1.25
C LEU A 294 -11.64 -12.84 -1.48
N GLU A 295 -12.14 -14.05 -1.57
CA GLU A 295 -13.53 -14.39 -1.86
C GLU A 295 -14.49 -13.94 -0.75
N ALA A 296 -14.02 -13.83 0.49
CA ALA A 296 -14.82 -13.37 1.61
C ALA A 296 -15.08 -11.85 1.56
N VAL A 297 -14.16 -11.08 0.96
CA VAL A 297 -14.18 -9.62 1.02
C VAL A 297 -14.50 -8.96 -0.32
N ALA A 298 -13.87 -9.38 -1.42
CA ALA A 298 -13.98 -8.72 -2.71
C ALA A 298 -15.44 -8.57 -3.20
N PRO A 299 -16.34 -9.57 -3.01
CA PRO A 299 -17.74 -9.42 -3.40
C PRO A 299 -18.46 -8.28 -2.68
N THR A 300 -18.04 -7.92 -1.47
CA THR A 300 -18.73 -6.90 -0.65
C THR A 300 -18.62 -5.48 -1.23
N TYR A 301 -17.59 -5.20 -2.03
CA TYR A 301 -17.36 -3.86 -2.56
C TYR A 301 -17.24 -3.80 -4.10
N ILE A 302 -16.98 -4.93 -4.78
CA ILE A 302 -16.84 -4.99 -6.24
C ILE A 302 -18.11 -5.48 -6.93
N ALA A 303 -18.85 -6.44 -6.32
CA ALA A 303 -19.95 -7.09 -7.00
C ALA A 303 -21.08 -6.12 -7.37
N HIS A 304 -21.67 -6.31 -8.55
CA HIS A 304 -22.73 -5.46 -9.11
C HIS A 304 -24.01 -5.42 -8.24
N LYS A 305 -24.24 -6.46 -7.42
CA LYS A 305 -25.45 -6.62 -6.60
C LYS A 305 -25.37 -6.01 -5.20
N THR A 306 -24.26 -5.38 -4.84
CA THR A 306 -24.14 -4.72 -3.54
C THR A 306 -24.95 -3.43 -3.48
N PRO A 307 -25.44 -2.98 -2.30
CA PRO A 307 -26.09 -1.67 -2.15
C PRO A 307 -25.28 -0.53 -2.72
N LYS A 308 -23.95 -0.57 -2.54
CA LYS A 308 -23.01 0.42 -3.09
C LYS A 308 -22.94 0.35 -4.62
N GLY A 309 -22.88 -0.85 -5.22
CA GLY A 309 -22.90 -1.03 -6.68
C GLY A 309 -24.19 -0.51 -7.31
N LYS A 310 -25.35 -0.64 -6.62
CA LYS A 310 -26.61 -0.01 -7.05
C LYS A 310 -26.52 1.51 -7.00
N LEU A 311 -25.97 2.09 -5.92
CA LEU A 311 -25.79 3.53 -5.77
C LEU A 311 -24.81 4.10 -6.79
N ASP A 312 -23.73 3.42 -7.08
CA ASP A 312 -22.76 3.81 -8.11
C ASP A 312 -23.38 3.74 -9.52
N GLY A 313 -24.24 2.74 -9.79
CA GLY A 313 -25.05 2.67 -10.99
C GLY A 313 -26.04 3.85 -11.13
N PHE A 314 -26.62 4.31 -10.04
CA PHE A 314 -27.49 5.50 -10.04
C PHE A 314 -26.68 6.80 -10.23
N ARG A 315 -25.52 6.93 -9.59
CA ARG A 315 -24.60 8.07 -9.79
C ARG A 315 -24.14 8.19 -11.23
N TYR A 316 -23.75 7.08 -11.84
CA TYR A 316 -23.35 7.04 -13.25
C TYR A 316 -24.47 7.51 -14.18
N ARG A 317 -25.72 7.04 -13.97
CA ARG A 317 -26.90 7.49 -14.75
C ARG A 317 -27.26 8.95 -14.49
N ALA A 318 -26.97 9.47 -13.31
CA ALA A 318 -27.19 10.86 -12.95
C ALA A 318 -26.08 11.81 -13.41
N GLY A 319 -25.04 11.31 -14.11
CA GLY A 319 -23.91 12.13 -14.59
C GLY A 319 -23.04 12.67 -13.44
N ARG A 320 -23.00 12.01 -12.30
CA ARG A 320 -22.19 12.42 -11.12
C ARG A 320 -21.10 11.42 -10.81
#